data_911637d8684ea3249f816c9541636447
#
_entry.id   911637d8684ea3249f816c9541636447
#
_cell.length_a   1.000
_cell.length_b   1.000
_cell.length_c   1.000
_cell.angle_alpha   90.00
_cell.angle_beta   90.00
_cell.angle_gamma   90.00
#
_symmetry.space_group_name_H-M   'P 1'
#
loop_
_entity.id
_entity.type
_entity.pdbx_description
1 polymer ?
#
loop_
_entity_poly.entity_id
_entity_poly.type
_entity_poly.pdbx_seq_one_letter_code
_entity_poly.pdbx_strand_id
1 'polypeptide(L)'
;MKGYKTSGWNLCLILFFGYFLFCEVPDSLADEKKKYEPIVHGVMIVSMDVPLLETIGKQINIEVVIGNERTTKVTTILTVDCPTSNHIIGREAETLDGLSSKKIVYGWDTNGLKEDTYTIRAELEKVPGETYIDDNSRQVNIFMIP
;
A
#
# COMPACT_ATOMS: atom_id res chain seq x y z
N MET A 1 30.55 39.93 -10.10
CA MET A 1 31.21 39.48 -8.87
C MET A 1 31.21 37.97 -8.85
N LYS A 2 32.38 37.34 -8.97
CA LYS A 2 32.54 35.87 -9.00
C LYS A 2 32.73 35.37 -7.57
N GLY A 3 31.83 34.52 -7.07
CA GLY A 3 31.95 33.87 -5.78
C GLY A 3 32.95 32.72 -5.82
N TYR A 4 33.94 32.74 -4.95
CA TYR A 4 34.92 31.68 -4.75
C TYR A 4 34.29 30.52 -3.95
N LYS A 5 34.33 29.31 -4.51
CA LYS A 5 34.12 28.08 -3.76
C LYS A 5 35.41 27.74 -3.00
N THR A 6 35.40 27.82 -1.69
CA THR A 6 36.48 27.29 -0.83
C THR A 6 36.24 25.78 -0.68
N SER A 7 37.07 24.97 -1.33
CA SER A 7 37.21 23.55 -1.03
C SER A 7 37.99 23.38 0.26
N GLY A 8 37.32 22.93 1.32
CA GLY A 8 37.99 22.61 2.59
C GLY A 8 38.81 21.33 2.45
N TRP A 9 40.13 21.47 2.44
CA TRP A 9 41.07 20.36 2.54
C TRP A 9 41.34 20.13 4.02
N ASN A 10 40.91 19.00 4.57
CA ASN A 10 41.34 18.55 5.87
C ASN A 10 42.61 17.71 5.70
N LEU A 11 43.73 18.34 5.99
CA LEU A 11 45.06 17.69 5.98
C LEU A 11 45.28 17.06 7.36
N CYS A 12 45.24 15.73 7.47
CA CYS A 12 45.67 15.02 8.67
C CYS A 12 47.15 14.60 8.55
N LEU A 13 48.02 15.29 9.26
CA LEU A 13 49.47 15.04 9.25
C LEU A 13 49.84 14.11 10.41
N ILE A 14 50.17 12.86 10.12
CA ILE A 14 50.74 11.94 11.12
C ILE A 14 52.21 11.74 10.82
N LEU A 15 53.07 12.26 11.71
CA LEU A 15 54.54 12.09 11.68
C LEU A 15 54.91 10.81 12.42
N PHE A 16 55.29 9.77 11.70
CA PHE A 16 56.08 8.66 12.24
C PHE A 16 57.15 8.23 11.23
N PHE A 17 58.40 8.28 11.63
CA PHE A 17 59.59 7.74 10.95
C PHE A 17 59.70 8.02 9.44
N GLY A 18 60.06 9.24 9.06
CA GLY A 18 60.77 9.54 7.82
C GLY A 18 60.05 9.23 6.50
N TYR A 19 58.79 8.77 6.51
CA TYR A 19 57.98 8.51 5.33
C TYR A 19 56.69 9.32 5.40
N PHE A 20 56.49 10.20 4.41
CA PHE A 20 55.20 10.90 4.20
C PHE A 20 54.23 9.94 3.51
N LEU A 21 53.31 9.38 4.26
CA LEU A 21 52.12 8.69 3.67
C LEU A 21 51.00 9.71 3.51
N PHE A 22 50.74 10.11 2.27
CA PHE A 22 49.50 10.82 1.92
C PHE A 22 48.39 9.80 1.95
N CYS A 23 47.51 9.86 2.94
CA CYS A 23 46.26 9.14 2.94
C CYS A 23 45.21 10.03 2.29
N GLU A 24 44.94 9.82 1.00
CA GLU A 24 43.78 10.39 0.35
C GLU A 24 42.53 9.67 0.90
N VAL A 25 41.75 10.35 1.74
CA VAL A 25 40.44 9.89 2.14
C VAL A 25 39.48 10.15 0.93
N PRO A 26 38.89 9.13 0.32
CA PRO A 26 37.97 9.36 -0.79
C PRO A 26 36.76 10.13 -0.27
N ASP A 27 36.43 11.23 -0.95
CA ASP A 27 35.33 12.16 -0.70
C ASP A 27 33.98 11.52 -1.14
N SER A 28 33.76 10.23 -0.83
CA SER A 28 32.62 9.44 -1.26
C SER A 28 31.64 9.08 -0.14
N LEU A 29 31.58 9.90 0.91
CA LEU A 29 30.41 9.95 1.79
C LEU A 29 29.55 11.14 1.33
N ALA A 30 29.11 11.10 0.05
CA ALA A 30 27.92 11.82 -0.35
C ALA A 30 26.78 11.22 0.49
N ASP A 31 26.44 11.94 1.55
CA ASP A 31 25.25 11.71 2.35
C ASP A 31 24.06 11.69 1.37
N GLU A 32 23.67 10.49 0.93
CA GLU A 32 22.39 10.31 0.23
C GLU A 32 21.33 10.76 1.23
N LYS A 33 21.00 12.05 1.18
CA LYS A 33 19.81 12.59 1.82
C LYS A 33 18.64 11.82 1.23
N LYS A 34 18.28 10.71 1.86
CA LYS A 34 17.08 9.95 1.56
C LYS A 34 15.95 10.96 1.62
N LYS A 35 15.46 11.36 0.43
CA LYS A 35 14.37 12.32 0.30
C LYS A 35 13.17 11.70 1.00
N TYR A 36 12.85 12.21 2.18
CA TYR A 36 11.65 11.81 2.89
C TYR A 36 10.45 12.34 2.10
N GLU A 37 9.83 11.45 1.36
CA GLU A 37 8.52 11.75 0.77
C GLU A 37 7.49 11.78 1.91
N PRO A 38 6.66 12.82 2.00
CA PRO A 38 5.64 12.87 3.03
C PRO A 38 4.63 11.73 2.82
N ILE A 39 4.24 11.09 3.93
CA ILE A 39 3.15 10.11 3.93
C ILE A 39 1.86 10.91 3.79
N VAL A 40 1.12 10.65 2.71
CA VAL A 40 -0.17 11.28 2.43
C VAL A 40 -1.22 10.16 2.31
N HIS A 41 -2.14 10.14 3.26
CA HIS A 41 -3.28 9.24 3.27
C HIS A 41 -4.36 9.70 2.28
N GLY A 42 -5.22 8.80 1.87
CA GLY A 42 -6.30 9.06 0.93
C GLY A 42 -7.55 8.29 1.26
N VAL A 43 -7.66 7.07 0.75
CA VAL A 43 -8.73 6.14 1.02
C VAL A 43 -8.18 4.89 1.70
N MET A 44 -9.02 4.14 2.40
CA MET A 44 -8.61 2.93 3.11
C MET A 44 -9.72 1.89 3.14
N ILE A 45 -9.37 0.61 3.29
CA ILE A 45 -10.29 -0.44 3.66
C ILE A 45 -10.31 -0.56 5.19
N VAL A 46 -11.36 -0.05 5.80
CA VAL A 46 -11.54 -0.05 7.27
C VAL A 46 -11.73 -1.48 7.78
N SER A 47 -12.62 -2.23 7.13
CA SER A 47 -12.88 -3.63 7.45
C SER A 47 -13.38 -4.41 6.25
N MET A 48 -13.18 -5.71 6.31
CA MET A 48 -13.74 -6.68 5.37
C MET A 48 -14.20 -7.88 6.18
N ASP A 49 -15.48 -8.22 6.03
CA ASP A 49 -16.11 -9.35 6.71
C ASP A 49 -16.53 -10.40 5.68
N VAL A 50 -15.96 -11.59 5.82
CA VAL A 50 -16.20 -12.77 4.99
C VAL A 50 -16.25 -13.97 5.91
N PRO A 51 -17.24 -14.90 5.78
CA PRO A 51 -17.21 -16.15 6.55
C PRO A 51 -15.92 -16.91 6.36
N LEU A 52 -15.36 -17.47 7.43
CA LEU A 52 -14.13 -18.29 7.33
C LEU A 52 -14.38 -19.70 6.78
N LEU A 53 -15.63 -20.17 6.88
CA LEU A 53 -16.08 -21.49 6.42
C LEU A 53 -17.50 -21.37 5.87
N GLU A 54 -17.78 -21.95 4.69
CA GLU A 54 -19.13 -21.99 4.14
C GLU A 54 -19.31 -23.18 3.18
N THR A 55 -20.57 -23.54 2.92
CA THR A 55 -20.95 -24.63 2.00
C THR A 55 -21.02 -24.13 0.57
N ILE A 56 -20.50 -24.92 -0.37
CA ILE A 56 -20.57 -24.67 -1.81
C ILE A 56 -22.02 -24.64 -2.27
N GLY A 57 -22.32 -23.77 -3.25
CA GLY A 57 -23.65 -23.62 -3.84
C GLY A 57 -24.51 -22.58 -3.12
N LYS A 58 -24.00 -21.89 -2.14
CA LYS A 58 -24.67 -20.77 -1.49
C LYS A 58 -24.21 -19.42 -2.04
N GLN A 59 -25.07 -18.42 -1.91
CA GLN A 59 -24.66 -17.04 -2.07
C GLN A 59 -24.09 -16.50 -0.75
N ILE A 60 -22.85 -16.02 -0.79
CA ILE A 60 -22.14 -15.49 0.38
C ILE A 60 -22.14 -13.97 0.28
N ASN A 61 -22.47 -13.29 1.39
CA ASN A 61 -22.31 -11.85 1.49
C ASN A 61 -20.90 -11.49 1.95
N ILE A 62 -20.26 -10.61 1.19
CA ILE A 62 -18.96 -10.02 1.50
C ILE A 62 -19.23 -8.57 1.86
N GLU A 63 -18.98 -8.20 3.13
CA GLU A 63 -19.12 -6.83 3.60
C GLU A 63 -17.78 -6.12 3.58
N VAL A 64 -17.69 -4.98 2.92
CA VAL A 64 -16.51 -4.13 2.87
C VAL A 64 -16.88 -2.75 3.38
N VAL A 65 -16.12 -2.25 4.37
CA VAL A 65 -16.22 -0.87 4.83
C VAL A 65 -15.01 -0.12 4.32
N ILE A 66 -15.26 0.93 3.55
CA ILE A 66 -14.22 1.81 3.02
C ILE A 66 -14.27 3.17 3.71
N GLY A 67 -13.15 3.85 3.83
CA GLY A 67 -13.02 5.15 4.48
C GLY A 67 -12.28 6.17 3.62
N ASN A 68 -12.60 7.44 3.84
CA ASN A 68 -11.88 8.58 3.31
C ASN A 68 -11.18 9.30 4.47
N GLU A 69 -9.86 9.32 4.47
CA GLU A 69 -9.05 9.96 5.53
C GLU A 69 -8.82 11.45 5.26
N ARG A 70 -9.26 11.97 4.10
CA ARG A 70 -9.16 13.38 3.76
C ARG A 70 -10.36 14.16 4.26
N THR A 71 -10.18 15.46 4.44
CA THR A 71 -11.28 16.40 4.78
C THR A 71 -12.16 16.75 3.58
N THR A 72 -11.71 16.42 2.37
CA THR A 72 -12.43 16.71 1.12
C THR A 72 -13.03 15.43 0.54
N LYS A 73 -14.08 15.60 -0.25
CA LYS A 73 -14.72 14.51 -1.00
C LYS A 73 -13.73 13.87 -1.98
N VAL A 74 -13.72 12.54 -2.05
CA VAL A 74 -12.93 11.75 -2.99
C VAL A 74 -13.80 10.74 -3.73
N THR A 75 -13.37 10.35 -4.93
CA THR A 75 -13.92 9.22 -5.67
C THR A 75 -12.80 8.22 -5.95
N THR A 76 -13.06 6.96 -5.68
CA THR A 76 -12.16 5.82 -5.93
C THR A 76 -12.92 4.68 -6.58
N ILE A 77 -12.26 3.66 -7.07
CA ILE A 77 -12.87 2.42 -7.55
C ILE A 77 -12.57 1.33 -6.51
N LEU A 78 -13.62 0.71 -6.00
CA LEU A 78 -13.54 -0.50 -5.20
C LEU A 78 -13.68 -1.71 -6.11
N THR A 79 -12.71 -2.62 -6.05
CA THR A 79 -12.76 -3.94 -6.68
C THR A 79 -12.77 -5.01 -5.59
N VAL A 80 -13.71 -5.93 -5.66
CA VAL A 80 -13.75 -7.16 -4.84
C VAL A 80 -13.63 -8.34 -5.79
N ASP A 81 -12.61 -9.16 -5.61
CA ASP A 81 -12.32 -10.31 -6.45
C ASP A 81 -11.92 -11.55 -5.65
N CYS A 82 -11.95 -12.68 -6.33
CA CYS A 82 -11.41 -13.96 -5.84
C CYS A 82 -10.23 -14.36 -6.73
N PRO A 83 -8.97 -14.01 -6.36
CA PRO A 83 -7.80 -14.36 -7.14
C PRO A 83 -7.63 -15.86 -7.36
N THR A 84 -8.02 -16.71 -6.38
CA THR A 84 -7.93 -18.16 -6.46
C THR A 84 -8.73 -18.74 -7.64
N SER A 85 -9.92 -18.18 -7.94
CA SER A 85 -10.76 -18.57 -9.06
C SER A 85 -10.68 -17.63 -10.25
N ASN A 86 -9.87 -16.59 -10.19
CA ASN A 86 -9.77 -15.52 -11.20
C ASN A 86 -11.14 -14.90 -11.54
N HIS A 87 -11.94 -14.63 -10.50
CA HIS A 87 -13.30 -14.12 -10.63
C HIS A 87 -13.45 -12.74 -9.98
N ILE A 88 -14.02 -11.78 -10.71
CA ILE A 88 -14.40 -10.47 -10.16
C ILE A 88 -15.82 -10.60 -9.58
N ILE A 89 -15.95 -10.37 -8.28
CA ILE A 89 -17.23 -10.42 -7.55
C ILE A 89 -17.96 -9.10 -7.70
N GLY A 90 -17.24 -7.98 -7.64
CA GLY A 90 -17.80 -6.65 -7.86
C GLY A 90 -16.74 -5.61 -8.15
N ARG A 91 -17.12 -4.59 -8.92
CA ARG A 91 -16.27 -3.43 -9.22
C ARG A 91 -17.14 -2.21 -9.48
N GLU A 92 -16.98 -1.17 -8.66
CA GLU A 92 -17.77 0.05 -8.79
C GLU A 92 -17.02 1.29 -8.31
N ALA A 93 -17.43 2.45 -8.84
CA ALA A 93 -16.91 3.73 -8.42
C ALA A 93 -17.66 4.22 -7.18
N GLU A 94 -16.91 4.53 -6.14
CA GLU A 94 -17.41 4.97 -4.85
C GLU A 94 -17.00 6.40 -4.55
N THR A 95 -17.96 7.23 -4.18
CA THR A 95 -17.70 8.61 -3.74
C THR A 95 -17.95 8.71 -2.25
N LEU A 96 -16.94 9.20 -1.53
CA LEU A 96 -16.96 9.38 -0.08
C LEU A 96 -16.82 10.86 0.26
N ASP A 97 -17.65 11.34 1.16
CA ASP A 97 -17.45 12.66 1.77
C ASP A 97 -16.19 12.68 2.64
N GLY A 98 -15.71 13.87 2.97
CA GLY A 98 -14.50 14.00 3.80
C GLY A 98 -14.69 13.37 5.17
N LEU A 99 -13.68 12.63 5.64
CA LEU A 99 -13.63 11.94 6.95
C LEU A 99 -14.84 11.04 7.19
N SER A 100 -15.36 10.42 6.13
CA SER A 100 -16.51 9.51 6.19
C SER A 100 -16.14 8.09 5.83
N SER A 101 -17.03 7.15 6.19
CA SER A 101 -16.94 5.76 5.77
C SER A 101 -18.24 5.29 5.16
N LYS A 102 -18.17 4.25 4.33
CA LYS A 102 -19.31 3.62 3.66
C LYS A 102 -19.18 2.11 3.71
N LYS A 103 -20.27 1.42 4.05
CA LYS A 103 -20.38 -0.05 3.94
C LYS A 103 -20.96 -0.41 2.59
N ILE A 104 -20.36 -1.37 1.92
CA ILE A 104 -20.80 -1.98 0.66
C ILE A 104 -20.91 -3.48 0.87
N VAL A 105 -21.91 -4.11 0.27
CA VAL A 105 -22.13 -5.55 0.38
C VAL A 105 -22.21 -6.15 -1.01
N TYR A 106 -21.37 -7.16 -1.26
CA TYR A 106 -21.37 -7.93 -2.50
C TYR A 106 -21.89 -9.34 -2.25
N GLY A 107 -22.72 -9.84 -3.15
CA GLY A 107 -23.13 -11.24 -3.15
C GLY A 107 -22.21 -12.06 -4.05
N TRP A 108 -21.56 -13.08 -3.50
CA TRP A 108 -20.72 -14.01 -4.24
C TRP A 108 -21.45 -15.35 -4.39
N ASP A 109 -21.72 -15.75 -5.64
CA ASP A 109 -22.28 -17.07 -5.97
C ASP A 109 -21.16 -18.10 -5.98
N THR A 110 -21.31 -19.13 -5.14
CA THR A 110 -20.32 -20.21 -4.99
C THR A 110 -20.68 -21.48 -5.76
N ASN A 111 -21.74 -21.43 -6.61
CA ASN A 111 -22.09 -22.57 -7.46
C ASN A 111 -20.93 -22.98 -8.38
N GLY A 112 -20.66 -24.28 -8.44
CA GLY A 112 -19.61 -24.81 -9.30
C GLY A 112 -18.19 -24.69 -8.76
N LEU A 113 -18.00 -24.10 -7.58
CA LEU A 113 -16.73 -24.17 -6.89
C LEU A 113 -16.42 -25.59 -6.40
N LYS A 114 -15.19 -25.85 -6.07
CA LYS A 114 -14.72 -27.10 -5.47
C LYS A 114 -14.39 -26.87 -3.99
N GLU A 115 -14.28 -27.95 -3.23
CA GLU A 115 -13.70 -27.90 -1.90
C GLU A 115 -12.25 -27.42 -1.98
N ASP A 116 -12.00 -26.23 -1.43
CA ASP A 116 -10.69 -25.58 -1.41
C ASP A 116 -10.74 -24.34 -0.51
N THR A 117 -9.57 -23.72 -0.29
CA THR A 117 -9.43 -22.40 0.31
C THR A 117 -9.40 -21.33 -0.78
N TYR A 118 -10.34 -20.41 -0.71
CA TYR A 118 -10.45 -19.28 -1.63
C TYR A 118 -10.00 -17.98 -0.93
N THR A 119 -9.16 -17.21 -1.61
CA THR A 119 -8.79 -15.88 -1.15
C THR A 119 -9.77 -14.87 -1.74
N ILE A 120 -10.41 -14.09 -0.90
CA ILE A 120 -11.21 -12.92 -1.30
C ILE A 120 -10.37 -11.68 -1.04
N ARG A 121 -10.28 -10.80 -2.03
CA ARG A 121 -9.52 -9.56 -1.96
C ARG A 121 -10.42 -8.37 -2.25
N ALA A 122 -10.32 -7.33 -1.44
CA ALA A 122 -10.84 -6.01 -1.71
C ALA A 122 -9.67 -5.06 -1.98
N GLU A 123 -9.81 -4.19 -2.99
CA GLU A 123 -8.78 -3.24 -3.40
C GLU A 123 -9.42 -1.91 -3.82
N LEU A 124 -8.88 -0.80 -3.30
CA LEU A 124 -9.24 0.56 -3.68
C LEU A 124 -8.18 1.13 -4.63
N GLU A 125 -8.64 1.74 -5.72
CA GLU A 125 -7.73 2.49 -6.58
C GLU A 125 -7.21 3.73 -5.84
N LYS A 126 -5.91 3.97 -5.98
CA LYS A 126 -5.21 5.13 -5.42
C LYS A 126 -5.86 6.44 -5.89
N VAL A 127 -6.09 7.36 -4.94
CA VAL A 127 -6.58 8.71 -5.26
C VAL A 127 -5.41 9.68 -5.51
N PRO A 128 -5.62 10.77 -6.29
CA PRO A 128 -4.56 11.72 -6.62
C PRO A 128 -3.84 12.27 -5.39
N GLY A 129 -2.51 12.22 -5.38
CA GLY A 129 -1.65 12.74 -4.31
C GLY A 129 -1.50 11.82 -3.08
N GLU A 130 -2.18 10.69 -3.03
CA GLU A 130 -1.97 9.67 -2.00
C GLU A 130 -0.59 9.01 -2.19
N THR A 131 0.14 8.80 -1.10
CA THR A 131 1.44 8.11 -1.11
C THR A 131 1.45 6.88 -0.23
N TYR A 132 0.55 6.79 0.75
CA TYR A 132 0.34 5.61 1.58
C TYR A 132 -0.81 4.78 1.02
N ILE A 133 -0.52 3.56 0.56
CA ILE A 133 -1.47 2.67 -0.13
C ILE A 133 -1.55 1.28 0.52
N ASP A 134 -0.85 1.06 1.63
CA ASP A 134 -0.82 -0.25 2.29
C ASP A 134 -2.18 -0.64 2.90
N ASP A 135 -3.04 0.34 3.17
CA ASP A 135 -4.41 0.20 3.69
C ASP A 135 -5.49 0.21 2.60
N ASN A 136 -5.10 0.39 1.33
CA ASN A 136 -6.01 0.32 0.18
C ASN A 136 -6.37 -1.12 -0.23
N SER A 137 -5.76 -2.13 0.36
CA SER A 137 -6.02 -3.53 0.04
C SER A 137 -6.18 -4.38 1.30
N ARG A 138 -7.12 -5.34 1.25
CA ARG A 138 -7.33 -6.35 2.29
C ARG A 138 -7.70 -7.69 1.69
N GLN A 139 -7.22 -8.77 2.33
CA GLN A 139 -7.50 -10.15 1.91
C GLN A 139 -8.00 -10.98 3.08
N VAL A 140 -8.92 -11.89 2.81
CA VAL A 140 -9.46 -12.86 3.75
C VAL A 140 -9.58 -14.20 3.04
N ASN A 141 -9.22 -15.29 3.73
CA ASN A 141 -9.39 -16.63 3.21
C ASN A 141 -10.70 -17.24 3.73
N ILE A 142 -11.42 -17.91 2.84
CA ILE A 142 -12.61 -18.71 3.16
C ILE A 142 -12.38 -20.15 2.73
N PHE A 143 -12.68 -21.12 3.60
CA PHE A 143 -12.65 -22.54 3.26
C PHE A 143 -14.05 -22.99 2.82
N MET A 144 -14.14 -23.57 1.63
CA MET A 144 -15.40 -24.05 1.05
C MET A 144 -15.50 -25.54 1.23
N ILE A 145 -16.61 -26.00 1.79
CA ILE A 145 -16.91 -27.43 2.01
C ILE A 145 -18.11 -27.88 1.13
N PRO A 146 -18.23 -29.18 0.83
CA PRO A 146 -19.38 -29.73 0.10
C PRO A 146 -20.73 -29.49 0.78
#